data_591cf7a8edb506647a6991aaa9f6fb76
#
_entry.id   591cf7a8edb506647a6991aaa9f6fb76
#
_cell.length_a   1.000
_cell.length_b   1.000
_cell.length_c   1.000
_cell.angle_alpha   90.00
_cell.angle_beta   90.00
_cell.angle_gamma   90.00
#
_symmetry.space_group_name_H-M   'P 1'
#
loop_
_entity.id
_entity.type
_entity.pdbx_description
1 polymer ?
#
loop_
_entity_poly.entity_id
_entity_poly.type
_entity_poly.pdbx_seq_one_letter_code
_entity_poly.pdbx_strand_id
1 'polypeptide(L)'
;MNGLQHPESRSFELVADLYERARPEYPQEAVAWVASELGLDADSTVVDLGAGTGKLTRALLATGARVIAVEPGDAMRTELERALPAVEALRGAAENIPLRADSVDCVAVGQAFHWFRHDEALPELHRVLRPGGGLALLWNSRDHGRPVQREIRDLISPFVPPGRPGPEHWADALRESPLFTEPEEFHFPWVQRLDADGLAARIGSVSFVAAASSEARAELDARLRELAARLGGVFDFPYVTDVYVSRAV
;
A
#
# COMPACT_ATOMS: atom_id res chain seq x y z
N MET A 1 -17.65 18.03 3.53
CA MET A 1 -17.69 16.57 3.48
C MET A 1 -16.70 16.15 2.40
N ASN A 2 -15.44 15.91 2.79
CA ASN A 2 -14.38 15.53 1.85
C ASN A 2 -14.49 14.02 1.61
N GLY A 3 -15.18 13.64 0.55
CA GLY A 3 -15.27 12.25 0.14
C GLY A 3 -13.95 11.82 -0.52
N LEU A 4 -13.50 10.61 -0.19
CA LEU A 4 -12.43 9.93 -0.92
C LEU A 4 -12.75 9.95 -2.42
N GLN A 5 -11.72 10.13 -3.26
CA GLN A 5 -11.88 10.26 -4.71
C GLN A 5 -12.55 9.03 -5.35
N HIS A 6 -12.32 7.84 -4.77
CA HIS A 6 -12.86 6.58 -5.25
C HIS A 6 -13.79 5.94 -4.21
N PRO A 7 -15.07 5.68 -4.55
CA PRO A 7 -16.02 4.99 -3.66
C PRO A 7 -15.54 3.62 -3.17
N GLU A 8 -14.70 2.95 -3.95
CA GLU A 8 -14.12 1.63 -3.63
C GLU A 8 -13.24 1.65 -2.38
N SER A 9 -12.64 2.80 -2.03
CA SER A 9 -11.82 2.92 -0.82
C SER A 9 -12.63 2.68 0.46
N ARG A 10 -13.94 2.99 0.45
CA ARG A 10 -14.85 2.74 1.58
C ARG A 10 -15.14 1.26 1.82
N SER A 11 -14.98 0.40 0.80
CA SER A 11 -15.17 -1.05 0.97
C SER A 11 -14.13 -1.67 1.91
N PHE A 12 -12.97 -1.03 2.10
CA PHE A 12 -11.93 -1.49 3.02
C PHE A 12 -12.32 -1.36 4.50
N GLU A 13 -13.19 -0.40 4.85
CA GLU A 13 -13.68 -0.27 6.23
C GLU A 13 -14.50 -1.49 6.68
N LEU A 14 -15.20 -2.14 5.74
CA LEU A 14 -16.04 -3.30 6.02
C LEU A 14 -15.27 -4.62 6.12
N VAL A 15 -14.01 -4.64 5.70
CA VAL A 15 -13.21 -5.85 5.58
C VAL A 15 -11.80 -5.71 6.20
N ALA A 16 -11.63 -4.79 7.16
CA ALA A 16 -10.32 -4.49 7.76
C ALA A 16 -9.59 -5.74 8.30
N ASP A 17 -10.30 -6.62 9.00
CA ASP A 17 -9.73 -7.86 9.56
C ASP A 17 -9.30 -8.85 8.45
N LEU A 18 -10.12 -8.99 7.39
CA LEU A 18 -9.76 -9.81 6.23
C LEU A 18 -8.58 -9.19 5.46
N TYR A 19 -8.56 -7.86 5.36
CA TYR A 19 -7.49 -7.11 4.73
C TYR A 19 -6.17 -7.33 5.45
N GLU A 20 -6.15 -7.21 6.79
CA GLU A 20 -4.94 -7.42 7.60
C GLU A 20 -4.33 -8.80 7.38
N ARG A 21 -5.15 -9.85 7.39
CA ARG A 21 -4.67 -11.23 7.22
C ARG A 21 -4.24 -11.55 5.79
N ALA A 22 -4.90 -10.97 4.80
CA ALA A 22 -4.75 -11.37 3.41
C ALA A 22 -3.69 -10.56 2.64
N ARG A 23 -3.47 -9.30 3.01
CA ARG A 23 -2.52 -8.44 2.29
C ARG A 23 -1.08 -8.74 2.68
N PRO A 24 -0.15 -8.70 1.70
CA PRO A 24 1.26 -8.96 1.96
C PRO A 24 1.89 -7.90 2.87
N GLU A 25 2.90 -8.31 3.64
CA GLU A 25 3.82 -7.41 4.31
C GLU A 25 4.75 -6.73 3.30
N TYR A 26 5.58 -5.79 3.76
CA TYR A 26 6.64 -5.19 2.95
C TYR A 26 7.98 -5.88 3.23
N PRO A 27 8.77 -6.23 2.20
CA PRO A 27 10.08 -6.82 2.41
C PRO A 27 11.00 -5.84 3.13
N GLN A 28 11.78 -6.36 4.08
CA GLN A 28 12.69 -5.54 4.89
C GLN A 28 13.74 -4.85 4.02
N GLU A 29 14.19 -5.49 2.95
CA GLU A 29 15.15 -4.94 2.01
C GLU A 29 14.64 -3.67 1.33
N ALA A 30 13.35 -3.62 0.99
CA ALA A 30 12.73 -2.43 0.38
C ALA A 30 12.69 -1.26 1.38
N VAL A 31 12.34 -1.53 2.63
CA VAL A 31 12.29 -0.50 3.68
C VAL A 31 13.69 -0.04 4.08
N ALA A 32 14.65 -0.97 4.16
CA ALA A 32 16.06 -0.64 4.44
C ALA A 32 16.66 0.22 3.33
N TRP A 33 16.31 -0.06 2.06
CA TRP A 33 16.73 0.77 0.93
C TRP A 33 16.17 2.19 1.05
N VAL A 34 14.87 2.35 1.32
CA VAL A 34 14.25 3.67 1.57
C VAL A 34 14.98 4.42 2.69
N ALA A 35 15.26 3.73 3.80
CA ALA A 35 15.98 4.33 4.92
C ALA A 35 17.38 4.79 4.54
N SER A 36 18.10 3.99 3.77
CA SER A 36 19.45 4.32 3.26
C SER A 36 19.43 5.53 2.32
N GLU A 37 18.51 5.51 1.33
CA GLU A 37 18.39 6.60 0.33
C GLU A 37 18.01 7.93 0.97
N LEU A 38 17.16 7.91 1.97
CA LEU A 38 16.68 9.11 2.65
C LEU A 38 17.50 9.48 3.90
N GLY A 39 18.44 8.63 4.31
CA GLY A 39 19.25 8.85 5.52
C GLY A 39 18.44 8.79 6.81
N LEU A 40 17.43 7.90 6.87
CA LEU A 40 16.57 7.75 8.04
C LEU A 40 17.27 6.97 9.15
N ASP A 41 17.15 7.47 10.36
CA ASP A 41 17.73 6.90 11.58
C ASP A 41 16.80 7.10 12.80
N ALA A 42 17.32 6.88 14.00
CA ALA A 42 16.56 6.99 15.25
C ALA A 42 16.12 8.42 15.59
N ASP A 43 16.76 9.44 15.03
CA ASP A 43 16.41 10.84 15.23
C ASP A 43 15.39 11.34 14.20
N SER A 44 15.12 10.52 13.18
CA SER A 44 14.19 10.83 12.09
C SER A 44 12.73 10.63 12.49
N THR A 45 11.83 11.43 11.92
CA THR A 45 10.38 11.27 12.01
C THR A 45 9.82 10.89 10.65
N VAL A 46 9.15 9.75 10.56
CA VAL A 46 8.54 9.19 9.34
C VAL A 46 7.03 9.16 9.50
N VAL A 47 6.32 9.61 8.48
CA VAL A 47 4.85 9.47 8.39
C VAL A 47 4.52 8.31 7.45
N ASP A 48 3.71 7.36 7.92
CA ASP A 48 3.00 6.40 7.06
C ASP A 48 1.63 6.99 6.73
N LEU A 49 1.44 7.44 5.49
CA LEU A 49 0.25 8.14 5.04
C LEU A 49 -0.69 7.21 4.26
N GLY A 50 -1.94 7.13 4.69
CA GLY A 50 -2.86 6.10 4.24
C GLY A 50 -2.47 4.74 4.84
N ALA A 51 -2.14 4.74 6.13
CA ALA A 51 -1.49 3.63 6.82
C ALA A 51 -2.33 2.34 6.86
N GLY A 52 -3.65 2.45 6.66
CA GLY A 52 -4.56 1.32 6.71
C GLY A 52 -4.48 0.61 8.07
N THR A 53 -4.25 -0.69 8.05
CA THR A 53 -4.08 -1.52 9.25
C THR A 53 -2.65 -1.53 9.80
N GLY A 54 -1.72 -0.74 9.23
CA GLY A 54 -0.37 -0.55 9.74
C GLY A 54 0.70 -1.51 9.19
N LYS A 55 0.50 -2.13 8.02
CA LYS A 55 1.50 -3.04 7.45
C LYS A 55 2.80 -2.34 7.09
N LEU A 56 2.74 -1.19 6.41
CA LEU A 56 3.93 -0.40 6.14
C LEU A 56 4.46 0.25 7.43
N THR A 57 3.59 0.73 8.30
CA THR A 57 3.95 1.25 9.63
C THR A 57 4.85 0.27 10.39
N ARG A 58 4.43 -1.02 10.48
CA ARG A 58 5.22 -2.09 11.13
C ARG A 58 6.59 -2.27 10.50
N ALA A 59 6.67 -2.24 9.18
CA ALA A 59 7.93 -2.38 8.47
C ALA A 59 8.85 -1.16 8.69
N LEU A 60 8.31 0.05 8.72
CA LEU A 60 9.04 1.29 8.98
C LEU A 60 9.63 1.36 10.40
N LEU A 61 9.00 0.73 11.39
CA LEU A 61 9.56 0.66 12.75
C LEU A 61 10.95 -0.01 12.79
N ALA A 62 11.26 -0.88 11.84
CA ALA A 62 12.58 -1.52 11.73
C ALA A 62 13.71 -0.55 11.36
N THR A 63 13.42 0.64 10.87
CA THR A 63 14.41 1.69 10.60
C THR A 63 14.96 2.34 11.88
N GLY A 64 14.27 2.18 13.01
CA GLY A 64 14.55 2.86 14.26
C GLY A 64 13.95 4.27 14.36
N ALA A 65 13.44 4.83 13.26
CA ALA A 65 12.82 6.15 13.23
C ALA A 65 11.51 6.20 14.06
N ARG A 66 11.13 7.40 14.50
CA ARG A 66 9.80 7.64 15.05
C ARG A 66 8.78 7.57 13.91
N VAL A 67 7.84 6.62 13.99
CA VAL A 67 6.78 6.47 12.98
C VAL A 67 5.46 7.04 13.49
N ILE A 68 4.81 7.88 12.68
CA ILE A 68 3.46 8.41 12.88
C ILE A 68 2.59 7.85 11.76
N ALA A 69 1.48 7.21 12.11
CA ALA A 69 0.53 6.70 11.12
C ALA A 69 -0.60 7.71 10.91
N VAL A 70 -0.96 7.98 9.65
CA VAL A 70 -2.09 8.85 9.30
C VAL A 70 -3.06 8.06 8.43
N GLU A 71 -4.31 7.89 8.92
CA GLU A 71 -5.33 7.08 8.25
C GLU A 71 -6.72 7.73 8.39
N PRO A 72 -7.45 7.97 7.29
CA PRO A 72 -8.77 8.58 7.34
C PRO A 72 -9.88 7.60 7.81
N GLY A 73 -9.74 6.29 7.56
CA GLY A 73 -10.73 5.27 7.85
C GLY A 73 -10.71 4.84 9.32
N ASP A 74 -11.82 5.08 10.05
CA ASP A 74 -11.88 4.77 11.49
C ASP A 74 -11.69 3.28 11.78
N ALA A 75 -12.25 2.38 10.98
CA ALA A 75 -12.11 0.93 11.17
C ALA A 75 -10.64 0.46 10.96
N MET A 76 -9.98 0.97 9.91
CA MET A 76 -8.58 0.67 9.62
C MET A 76 -7.67 1.20 10.72
N ARG A 77 -7.89 2.45 11.17
CA ARG A 77 -7.11 3.07 12.24
C ARG A 77 -7.27 2.32 13.56
N THR A 78 -8.50 1.90 13.92
CA THR A 78 -8.74 1.08 15.13
C THR A 78 -7.95 -0.23 15.10
N GLU A 79 -7.89 -0.89 13.94
CA GLU A 79 -7.11 -2.12 13.78
C GLU A 79 -5.60 -1.85 13.89
N LEU A 80 -5.11 -0.74 13.32
CA LEU A 80 -3.73 -0.29 13.47
C LEU A 80 -3.37 -0.04 14.93
N GLU A 81 -4.21 0.72 15.67
CA GLU A 81 -4.01 1.01 17.10
C GLU A 81 -3.96 -0.27 17.95
N ARG A 82 -4.80 -1.25 17.60
CA ARG A 82 -4.80 -2.56 18.26
C ARG A 82 -3.53 -3.35 17.97
N ALA A 83 -3.06 -3.34 16.72
CA ALA A 83 -1.89 -4.10 16.28
C ALA A 83 -0.56 -3.44 16.70
N LEU A 84 -0.51 -2.12 16.78
CA LEU A 84 0.68 -1.31 17.04
C LEU A 84 0.41 -0.23 18.10
N PRO A 85 0.11 -0.60 19.37
CA PRO A 85 -0.35 0.33 20.39
C PRO A 85 0.68 1.38 20.83
N ALA A 86 1.95 1.23 20.45
CA ALA A 86 3.01 2.19 20.70
C ALA A 86 3.17 3.25 19.59
N VAL A 87 2.45 3.09 18.46
CA VAL A 87 2.51 4.03 17.33
C VAL A 87 1.43 5.11 17.49
N GLU A 88 1.80 6.35 17.28
CA GLU A 88 0.85 7.46 17.22
C GLU A 88 0.04 7.35 15.92
N ALA A 89 -1.28 7.11 16.05
CA ALA A 89 -2.20 6.99 14.92
C ALA A 89 -3.12 8.21 14.88
N LEU A 90 -3.05 8.97 13.79
CA LEU A 90 -3.81 10.20 13.61
C LEU A 90 -4.89 10.02 12.54
N ARG A 91 -6.05 10.62 12.77
CA ARG A 91 -7.07 10.74 11.73
C ARG A 91 -6.72 11.87 10.78
N GLY A 92 -6.48 11.54 9.50
CA GLY A 92 -6.17 12.54 8.47
C GLY A 92 -6.25 11.94 7.07
N ALA A 93 -6.32 12.81 6.07
CA ALA A 93 -6.26 12.44 4.66
C ALA A 93 -5.01 13.06 4.03
N ALA A 94 -4.60 12.58 2.87
CA ALA A 94 -3.43 13.09 2.15
C ALA A 94 -3.55 14.58 1.78
N GLU A 95 -4.77 15.05 1.60
CA GLU A 95 -5.11 16.43 1.27
C GLU A 95 -5.19 17.36 2.50
N ASN A 96 -5.10 16.78 3.72
CA ASN A 96 -5.11 17.54 4.98
C ASN A 96 -4.47 16.70 6.08
N ILE A 97 -3.14 16.73 6.13
CA ILE A 97 -2.32 15.99 7.08
C ILE A 97 -2.29 16.74 8.41
N PRO A 98 -2.67 16.13 9.56
CA PRO A 98 -2.79 16.80 10.84
C PRO A 98 -1.42 17.02 11.53
N LEU A 99 -0.44 17.49 10.76
CA LEU A 99 0.92 17.78 11.20
C LEU A 99 1.32 19.20 10.81
N ARG A 100 2.31 19.75 11.50
CA ARG A 100 2.85 21.08 11.21
C ARG A 100 3.68 21.04 9.91
N ALA A 101 3.83 22.20 9.28
CA ALA A 101 4.82 22.38 8.22
C ALA A 101 6.23 22.05 8.74
N ASP A 102 7.10 21.57 7.85
CA ASP A 102 8.51 21.30 8.10
C ASP A 102 8.78 20.44 9.35
N SER A 103 7.93 19.45 9.61
CA SER A 103 7.97 18.67 10.86
C SER A 103 8.45 17.23 10.72
N VAL A 104 8.51 16.69 9.50
CA VAL A 104 8.87 15.29 9.26
C VAL A 104 9.98 15.14 8.23
N ASP A 105 10.79 14.09 8.39
CA ASP A 105 11.93 13.82 7.52
C ASP A 105 11.54 12.99 6.29
N CYS A 106 10.47 12.17 6.43
CA CYS A 106 9.97 11.33 5.35
C CYS A 106 8.45 11.17 5.46
N VAL A 107 7.79 11.15 4.30
CA VAL A 107 6.44 10.61 4.15
C VAL A 107 6.53 9.34 3.30
N ALA A 108 6.09 8.22 3.85
CA ALA A 108 5.98 6.94 3.15
C ALA A 108 4.50 6.65 2.84
N VAL A 109 4.23 6.13 1.65
CA VAL A 109 2.88 5.78 1.19
C VAL A 109 2.88 4.36 0.65
N GLY A 110 2.18 3.46 1.32
CA GLY A 110 2.06 2.06 0.89
C GLY A 110 0.72 1.76 0.25
N GLN A 111 0.68 1.41 -1.03
CA GLN A 111 -0.54 1.00 -1.77
C GLN A 111 -1.66 2.05 -1.79
N ALA A 112 -1.43 3.30 -1.37
CA ALA A 112 -2.49 4.28 -1.16
C ALA A 112 -2.43 5.49 -2.11
N PHE A 113 -1.28 5.83 -2.66
CA PHE A 113 -1.06 7.07 -3.42
C PHE A 113 -2.05 7.26 -4.57
N HIS A 114 -2.44 6.21 -5.27
CA HIS A 114 -3.40 6.26 -6.38
C HIS A 114 -4.86 6.59 -5.96
N TRP A 115 -5.13 6.69 -4.65
CA TRP A 115 -6.40 7.15 -4.09
C TRP A 115 -6.44 8.65 -3.81
N PHE A 116 -5.28 9.32 -3.84
CA PHE A 116 -5.15 10.72 -3.46
C PHE A 116 -5.59 11.65 -4.59
N ARG A 117 -6.08 12.81 -4.24
CA ARG A 117 -6.22 13.94 -5.17
C ARG A 117 -4.86 14.63 -5.25
N HIS A 118 -4.08 14.27 -6.26
CA HIS A 118 -2.67 14.64 -6.35
C HIS A 118 -2.43 16.15 -6.39
N ASP A 119 -3.34 16.93 -6.96
CA ASP A 119 -3.32 18.39 -6.99
C ASP A 119 -3.43 19.05 -5.61
N GLU A 120 -4.12 18.40 -4.67
CA GLU A 120 -4.22 18.83 -3.27
C GLU A 120 -3.19 18.11 -2.38
N ALA A 121 -2.95 16.82 -2.63
CA ALA A 121 -2.11 16.00 -1.78
C ALA A 121 -0.61 16.33 -1.91
N LEU A 122 -0.09 16.53 -3.13
CA LEU A 122 1.35 16.81 -3.33
C LEU A 122 1.82 18.10 -2.64
N PRO A 123 1.08 19.24 -2.71
CA PRO A 123 1.40 20.40 -1.89
C PRO A 123 1.37 20.17 -0.38
N GLU A 124 0.44 19.31 0.09
CA GLU A 124 0.31 19.00 1.51
C GLU A 124 1.43 18.08 2.00
N LEU A 125 1.84 17.10 1.19
CA LEU A 125 3.02 16.27 1.41
C LEU A 125 4.28 17.13 1.50
N HIS A 126 4.45 18.06 0.54
CA HIS A 126 5.57 19.01 0.54
C HIS A 126 5.55 19.92 1.78
N ARG A 127 4.37 20.38 2.19
CA ARG A 127 4.22 21.26 3.37
C ARG A 127 4.72 20.61 4.67
N VAL A 128 4.43 19.34 4.89
CA VAL A 128 4.81 18.66 6.15
C VAL A 128 6.25 18.20 6.16
N LEU A 129 6.85 17.96 5.00
CA LEU A 129 8.24 17.59 4.86
C LEU A 129 9.17 18.76 5.21
N ARG A 130 10.25 18.48 5.91
CA ARG A 130 11.38 19.42 6.07
C ARG A 130 12.01 19.69 4.71
N PRO A 131 12.68 20.83 4.53
CA PRO A 131 13.45 21.08 3.30
C PRO A 131 14.40 19.92 2.99
N GLY A 132 14.29 19.36 1.77
CA GLY A 132 15.04 18.17 1.37
C GLY A 132 14.56 16.85 1.95
N GLY A 133 13.45 16.83 2.67
CA GLY A 133 12.79 15.64 3.19
C GLY A 133 12.30 14.73 2.07
N GLY A 134 12.12 13.43 2.37
CA GLY A 134 11.85 12.41 1.38
C GLY A 134 10.38 12.01 1.25
N LEU A 135 9.95 11.69 0.04
CA LEU A 135 8.70 10.98 -0.24
C LEU A 135 9.04 9.59 -0.79
N ALA A 136 8.53 8.55 -0.13
CA ALA A 136 8.69 7.17 -0.55
C ALA A 136 7.33 6.54 -0.89
N LEU A 137 7.18 6.06 -2.13
CA LEU A 137 5.98 5.35 -2.56
C LEU A 137 6.31 3.86 -2.71
N LEU A 138 5.49 2.98 -2.13
CA LEU A 138 5.74 1.54 -2.15
C LEU A 138 4.50 0.78 -2.64
N TRP A 139 4.69 -0.10 -3.64
CA TRP A 139 3.63 -0.99 -4.10
C TRP A 139 4.09 -2.44 -4.13
N ASN A 140 3.31 -3.31 -3.49
CA ASN A 140 3.43 -4.75 -3.67
C ASN A 140 2.64 -5.17 -4.91
N SER A 141 3.34 -5.31 -6.02
CA SER A 141 2.82 -5.76 -7.30
C SER A 141 2.93 -7.28 -7.43
N ARG A 142 1.96 -7.93 -8.07
CA ARG A 142 2.09 -9.35 -8.41
C ARG A 142 3.06 -9.51 -9.57
N ASP A 143 4.03 -10.43 -9.47
CA ASP A 143 4.97 -10.71 -10.56
C ASP A 143 4.26 -11.40 -11.73
N HIS A 144 3.66 -10.61 -12.62
CA HIS A 144 2.92 -11.10 -13.80
C HIS A 144 3.77 -11.90 -14.80
N GLY A 145 5.09 -11.89 -14.68
CA GLY A 145 6.00 -12.76 -15.42
C GLY A 145 5.89 -14.24 -15.04
N ARG A 146 5.34 -14.55 -13.88
CA ARG A 146 5.23 -15.92 -13.37
C ARG A 146 3.94 -16.61 -13.83
N PRO A 147 3.99 -17.93 -14.16
CA PRO A 147 2.82 -18.68 -14.62
C PRO A 147 1.61 -18.59 -13.68
N VAL A 148 1.81 -18.79 -12.38
CA VAL A 148 0.75 -18.70 -11.35
C VAL A 148 0.06 -17.35 -11.35
N GLN A 149 0.83 -16.26 -11.49
CA GLN A 149 0.27 -14.90 -11.49
C GLN A 149 -0.50 -14.59 -12.77
N ARG A 150 -0.10 -15.15 -13.91
CA ARG A 150 -0.87 -15.07 -15.16
C ARG A 150 -2.21 -15.78 -15.03
N GLU A 151 -2.22 -17.00 -14.49
CA GLU A 151 -3.46 -17.76 -14.28
C GLU A 151 -4.43 -17.01 -13.34
N ILE A 152 -3.92 -16.45 -12.24
CA ILE A 152 -4.74 -15.63 -11.32
C ILE A 152 -5.24 -14.37 -12.02
N ARG A 153 -4.42 -13.69 -12.82
CA ARG A 153 -4.86 -12.52 -13.60
C ARG A 153 -6.04 -12.88 -14.50
N ASP A 154 -5.97 -14.02 -15.18
CA ASP A 154 -7.03 -14.46 -16.08
C ASP A 154 -8.32 -14.80 -15.30
N LEU A 155 -8.20 -15.37 -14.09
CA LEU A 155 -9.33 -15.62 -13.19
C LEU A 155 -10.03 -14.35 -12.73
N ILE A 156 -9.28 -13.29 -12.43
CA ILE A 156 -9.85 -12.04 -11.91
C ILE A 156 -10.18 -11.00 -12.99
N SER A 157 -9.76 -11.24 -14.23
CA SER A 157 -9.98 -10.30 -15.34
C SER A 157 -11.45 -9.87 -15.54
N PRO A 158 -12.46 -10.75 -15.35
CA PRO A 158 -13.86 -10.37 -15.46
C PRO A 158 -14.33 -9.33 -14.41
N PHE A 159 -13.59 -9.19 -13.32
CA PHE A 159 -13.91 -8.26 -12.21
C PHE A 159 -13.25 -6.89 -12.38
N VAL A 160 -12.25 -6.78 -13.26
CA VAL A 160 -11.50 -5.52 -13.43
C VAL A 160 -12.38 -4.46 -14.09
N PRO A 161 -12.58 -3.29 -13.46
CA PRO A 161 -13.34 -2.21 -14.06
C PRO A 161 -12.70 -1.73 -15.37
N PRO A 162 -13.50 -1.41 -16.40
CA PRO A 162 -12.99 -0.81 -17.63
C PRO A 162 -12.25 0.51 -17.36
N GLY A 163 -11.10 0.70 -18.04
CA GLY A 163 -10.33 1.96 -17.97
C GLY A 163 -9.52 2.15 -16.69
N ARG A 164 -9.39 1.13 -15.85
CA ARG A 164 -8.51 1.21 -14.68
C ARG A 164 -7.05 1.37 -15.11
N PRO A 165 -6.32 2.39 -14.63
CA PRO A 165 -4.90 2.54 -14.92
C PRO A 165 -4.10 1.33 -14.43
N GLY A 166 -3.09 0.94 -15.20
CA GLY A 166 -2.13 -0.06 -14.79
C GLY A 166 -1.14 0.46 -13.73
N PRO A 167 -0.36 -0.43 -13.09
CA PRO A 167 0.60 -0.04 -12.08
C PRO A 167 1.72 0.87 -12.61
N GLU A 168 1.99 0.86 -13.89
CA GLU A 168 2.98 1.72 -14.58
C GLU A 168 2.69 3.21 -14.49
N HIS A 169 1.46 3.60 -14.16
CA HIS A 169 1.03 5.00 -14.02
C HIS A 169 0.94 5.49 -12.57
N TRP A 170 1.25 4.64 -11.59
CA TRP A 170 1.03 5.00 -10.19
C TRP A 170 1.92 6.13 -9.66
N ALA A 171 3.08 6.34 -10.26
CA ALA A 171 4.00 7.41 -9.89
C ALA A 171 3.99 8.62 -10.84
N ASP A 172 3.14 8.64 -11.89
CA ASP A 172 3.17 9.69 -12.91
C ASP A 172 2.91 11.08 -12.32
N ALA A 173 1.94 11.21 -11.42
CA ALA A 173 1.66 12.48 -10.76
C ALA A 173 2.86 13.01 -9.93
N LEU A 174 3.68 12.12 -9.38
CA LEU A 174 4.91 12.52 -8.68
C LEU A 174 5.98 12.99 -9.68
N ARG A 175 6.16 12.28 -10.80
CA ARG A 175 7.11 12.65 -11.86
C ARG A 175 6.78 14.00 -12.50
N GLU A 176 5.50 14.32 -12.63
CA GLU A 176 5.02 15.57 -13.21
C GLU A 176 5.03 16.75 -12.23
N SER A 177 5.26 16.50 -10.93
CA SER A 177 5.21 17.53 -9.90
C SER A 177 6.50 18.35 -9.82
N PRO A 178 6.44 19.69 -9.89
CA PRO A 178 7.62 20.52 -9.69
C PRO A 178 8.07 20.62 -8.20
N LEU A 179 7.30 20.04 -7.29
CA LEU A 179 7.57 20.10 -5.83
C LEU A 179 8.56 19.04 -5.37
N PHE A 180 8.85 18.06 -6.26
CA PHE A 180 9.69 16.93 -5.92
C PHE A 180 10.72 16.67 -7.03
N THR A 181 11.86 16.08 -6.66
CA THR A 181 12.85 15.61 -7.64
C THR A 181 12.28 14.48 -8.47
N GLU A 182 12.88 14.20 -9.64
CA GLU A 182 12.59 12.95 -10.37
C GLU A 182 12.78 11.74 -9.44
N PRO A 183 11.78 10.85 -9.32
CA PRO A 183 11.89 9.72 -8.40
C PRO A 183 12.93 8.70 -8.85
N GLU A 184 13.77 8.26 -7.93
CA GLU A 184 14.56 7.06 -8.07
C GLU A 184 13.67 5.84 -7.88
N GLU A 185 13.81 4.85 -8.76
CA GLU A 185 12.96 3.67 -8.79
C GLU A 185 13.79 2.41 -8.54
N PHE A 186 13.29 1.53 -7.66
CA PHE A 186 13.90 0.24 -7.40
C PHE A 186 12.84 -0.86 -7.23
N HIS A 187 13.21 -2.10 -7.58
CA HIS A 187 12.32 -3.24 -7.57
C HIS A 187 12.87 -4.34 -6.68
N PHE A 188 12.06 -4.81 -5.72
CA PHE A 188 12.42 -5.86 -4.78
C PHE A 188 11.57 -7.11 -5.04
N PRO A 189 12.07 -8.11 -5.77
CA PRO A 189 11.37 -9.38 -5.94
C PRO A 189 11.39 -10.19 -4.64
N TRP A 190 10.24 -10.75 -4.27
CA TRP A 190 10.10 -11.58 -3.08
C TRP A 190 8.93 -12.55 -3.22
N VAL A 191 8.76 -13.42 -2.22
CA VAL A 191 7.76 -14.48 -2.26
C VAL A 191 6.99 -14.52 -0.95
N GLN A 192 5.66 -14.55 -1.06
CA GLN A 192 4.77 -14.91 0.03
C GLN A 192 4.38 -16.39 -0.11
N ARG A 193 4.46 -17.17 0.96
CA ARG A 193 3.94 -18.53 0.95
C ARG A 193 2.46 -18.53 1.31
N LEU A 194 1.63 -19.10 0.43
CA LEU A 194 0.19 -19.16 0.62
C LEU A 194 -0.29 -20.61 0.50
N ASP A 195 -1.32 -20.92 1.26
CA ASP A 195 -2.20 -22.08 1.04
C ASP A 195 -3.49 -21.66 0.33
N ALA A 196 -4.44 -22.58 0.21
CA ALA A 196 -5.71 -22.32 -0.46
C ALA A 196 -6.52 -21.21 0.22
N ASP A 197 -6.53 -21.18 1.56
CA ASP A 197 -7.25 -20.15 2.32
C ASP A 197 -6.57 -18.77 2.19
N GLY A 198 -5.25 -18.74 2.27
CA GLY A 198 -4.45 -17.56 2.05
C GLY A 198 -4.62 -16.97 0.66
N LEU A 199 -4.64 -17.81 -0.39
CA LEU A 199 -4.88 -17.38 -1.76
C LEU A 199 -6.29 -16.79 -1.93
N ALA A 200 -7.31 -17.50 -1.45
CA ALA A 200 -8.70 -17.05 -1.52
C ALA A 200 -8.90 -15.72 -0.79
N ALA A 201 -8.38 -15.60 0.43
CA ALA A 201 -8.41 -14.36 1.21
C ALA A 201 -7.64 -13.23 0.51
N ARG A 202 -6.44 -13.52 -0.02
CA ARG A 202 -5.60 -12.53 -0.72
C ARG A 202 -6.30 -11.95 -1.96
N ILE A 203 -6.89 -12.79 -2.78
CA ILE A 203 -7.57 -12.35 -4.00
C ILE A 203 -8.93 -11.75 -3.66
N GLY A 204 -9.68 -12.32 -2.72
CA GLY A 204 -10.95 -11.77 -2.22
C GLY A 204 -10.83 -10.36 -1.63
N SER A 205 -9.65 -9.99 -1.08
CA SER A 205 -9.37 -8.66 -0.55
C SER A 205 -9.07 -7.59 -1.62
N VAL A 206 -9.00 -7.95 -2.90
CA VAL A 206 -8.83 -6.98 -3.98
C VAL A 206 -10.13 -6.18 -4.14
N SER A 207 -10.05 -4.84 -4.16
CA SER A 207 -11.21 -3.94 -4.09
C SER A 207 -12.34 -4.28 -5.06
N PHE A 208 -12.01 -4.51 -6.33
CA PHE A 208 -13.01 -4.84 -7.36
C PHE A 208 -13.55 -6.27 -7.24
N VAL A 209 -12.81 -7.20 -6.62
CA VAL A 209 -13.31 -8.54 -6.28
C VAL A 209 -14.23 -8.47 -5.07
N ALA A 210 -13.84 -7.72 -4.04
CA ALA A 210 -14.64 -7.52 -2.83
C ALA A 210 -16.00 -6.84 -3.13
N ALA A 211 -16.06 -5.99 -4.17
CA ALA A 211 -17.26 -5.31 -4.61
C ALA A 211 -18.20 -6.18 -5.49
N ALA A 212 -17.77 -7.37 -5.90
CA ALA A 212 -18.56 -8.26 -6.74
C ALA A 212 -19.70 -8.95 -5.97
N SER A 213 -20.65 -9.56 -6.70
CA SER A 213 -21.75 -10.32 -6.09
C SER A 213 -21.25 -11.51 -5.28
N SER A 214 -22.04 -11.99 -4.33
CA SER A 214 -21.71 -13.17 -3.50
C SER A 214 -21.50 -14.42 -4.34
N GLU A 215 -22.30 -14.59 -5.41
CA GLU A 215 -22.22 -15.73 -6.31
C GLU A 215 -20.91 -15.72 -7.11
N ALA A 216 -20.55 -14.56 -7.68
CA ALA A 216 -19.32 -14.43 -8.45
C ALA A 216 -18.07 -14.61 -7.58
N ARG A 217 -18.11 -14.12 -6.32
CA ARG A 217 -17.03 -14.36 -5.36
C ARG A 217 -16.90 -15.82 -4.96
N ALA A 218 -18.02 -16.51 -4.74
CA ALA A 218 -18.01 -17.93 -4.41
C ALA A 218 -17.46 -18.80 -5.56
N GLU A 219 -17.82 -18.48 -6.81
CA GLU A 219 -17.25 -19.14 -7.99
C GLU A 219 -15.75 -18.91 -8.11
N LEU A 220 -15.30 -17.66 -7.94
CA LEU A 220 -13.87 -17.34 -7.95
C LEU A 220 -13.12 -18.07 -6.84
N ASP A 221 -13.66 -18.10 -5.60
CA ASP A 221 -13.06 -18.82 -4.47
C ASP A 221 -12.85 -20.31 -4.79
N ALA A 222 -13.85 -20.97 -5.35
CA ALA A 222 -13.75 -22.37 -5.75
C ALA A 222 -12.61 -22.60 -6.77
N ARG A 223 -12.51 -21.75 -7.79
CA ARG A 223 -11.45 -21.83 -8.82
C ARG A 223 -10.05 -21.54 -8.25
N LEU A 224 -9.93 -20.61 -7.30
CA LEU A 224 -8.67 -20.34 -6.62
C LEU A 224 -8.22 -21.52 -5.75
N ARG A 225 -9.16 -22.20 -5.07
CA ARG A 225 -8.87 -23.42 -4.30
C ARG A 225 -8.43 -24.58 -5.18
N GLU A 226 -9.05 -24.75 -6.34
CA GLU A 226 -8.61 -25.73 -7.34
C GLU A 226 -7.19 -25.44 -7.84
N LEU A 227 -6.88 -24.16 -8.10
CA LEU A 227 -5.52 -23.74 -8.46
C LEU A 227 -4.52 -24.08 -7.35
N ALA A 228 -4.81 -23.73 -6.10
CA ALA A 228 -3.94 -24.03 -4.96
C ALA A 228 -3.71 -25.54 -4.79
N ALA A 229 -4.73 -26.36 -4.97
CA ALA A 229 -4.61 -27.83 -4.92
C ALA A 229 -3.67 -28.37 -6.01
N ARG A 230 -3.77 -27.86 -7.25
CA ARG A 230 -2.85 -28.21 -8.35
C ARG A 230 -1.40 -27.78 -8.10
N LEU A 231 -1.19 -26.74 -7.32
CA LEU A 231 0.14 -26.23 -6.93
C LEU A 231 0.76 -26.96 -5.73
N GLY A 232 0.07 -27.96 -5.17
CA GLY A 232 0.62 -28.80 -4.09
C GLY A 232 0.24 -28.33 -2.67
N GLY A 233 -0.79 -27.51 -2.53
CA GLY A 233 -1.35 -27.05 -1.26
C GLY A 233 -0.73 -25.79 -0.72
N VAL A 234 0.55 -25.79 -0.33
CA VAL A 234 1.31 -24.57 0.03
C VAL A 234 2.30 -24.27 -1.09
N PHE A 235 2.24 -23.05 -1.61
CA PHE A 235 3.03 -22.68 -2.80
C PHE A 235 3.58 -21.24 -2.66
N ASP A 236 4.56 -20.95 -3.50
CA ASP A 236 5.19 -19.65 -3.62
C ASP A 236 4.31 -18.70 -4.45
N PHE A 237 3.94 -17.56 -3.83
CA PHE A 237 3.17 -16.50 -4.46
C PHE A 237 4.11 -15.31 -4.69
N PRO A 238 4.65 -15.15 -5.91
CA PRO A 238 5.69 -14.16 -6.18
C PRO A 238 5.12 -12.74 -6.30
N TYR A 239 5.86 -11.82 -5.69
CA TYR A 239 5.64 -10.38 -5.73
C TYR A 239 6.89 -9.65 -6.21
N VAL A 240 6.69 -8.41 -6.63
CA VAL A 240 7.71 -7.37 -6.71
C VAL A 240 7.20 -6.18 -5.90
N THR A 241 8.03 -5.68 -4.97
CA THR A 241 7.76 -4.40 -4.33
C THR A 241 8.45 -3.32 -5.15
N ASP A 242 7.65 -2.49 -5.82
CA ASP A 242 8.11 -1.31 -6.55
C ASP A 242 8.22 -0.16 -5.56
N VAL A 243 9.39 0.49 -5.51
CA VAL A 243 9.69 1.60 -4.61
C VAL A 243 10.13 2.80 -5.43
N TYR A 244 9.53 3.95 -5.15
CA TYR A 244 9.89 5.23 -5.74
C TYR A 244 10.27 6.19 -4.62
N VAL A 245 11.45 6.79 -4.70
CA VAL A 245 11.95 7.76 -3.71
C VAL A 245 12.22 9.08 -4.40
N SER A 246 11.71 10.16 -3.83
CA SER A 246 11.88 11.53 -4.31
C SER A 246 12.13 12.47 -3.13
N ARG A 247 12.68 13.66 -3.37
CA ARG A 247 12.94 14.67 -2.34
C ARG A 247 12.17 15.94 -2.61
N ALA A 248 11.69 16.57 -1.55
CA ALA A 248 11.10 17.91 -1.61
C ALA A 248 12.15 18.94 -2.07
N VAL A 249 11.78 19.83 -3.02
CA VAL A 249 12.61 20.89 -3.61
C VAL A 249 12.22 22.27 -3.09
#